data_9dc5264a2ad2f003ca62c2531585e5f4
#
_entry.id   9dc5264a2ad2f003ca62c2531585e5f4
#
_cell.length_a   1.000
_cell.length_b   1.000
_cell.length_c   1.000
_cell.angle_alpha   90.00
_cell.angle_beta   90.00
_cell.angle_gamma   90.00
#
_symmetry.space_group_name_H-M   'P 1'
#
loop_
_entity.id
_entity.type
_entity.pdbx_description
1 polymer ?
#
loop_
_entity_poly.entity_id
_entity_poly.type
_entity_poly.pdbx_seq_one_letter_code
_entity_poly.pdbx_strand_id
1 'polypeptide(L)'
;EDAIRFEELFSTELPSVNPTRNPAQSSLFSGTYECLWTDEKELNFLIRSGLFGQKWTRTYQKIDIPNNRLENYIVFENDSNLTVGSTIQPADTNDDDNNNGSRFNIQFCDASISWYGIRIPIPPIGNGWGELLYLDNDIRLQRDIRGDSIVAKRITS
;
A
#
# COMPACT_ATOMS: atom_id res chain seq x y z
N GLU A 1 -14.52 -15.50 -3.58
CA GLU A 1 -13.94 -16.67 -4.28
C GLU A 1 -12.53 -16.34 -4.79
N ASP A 2 -12.31 -15.18 -5.41
CA ASP A 2 -11.00 -14.79 -5.97
C ASP A 2 -9.96 -14.45 -4.87
N ALA A 3 -10.37 -13.93 -3.72
CA ALA A 3 -9.50 -13.61 -2.59
C ALA A 3 -8.86 -14.86 -1.96
N ILE A 4 -9.65 -15.91 -1.75
CA ILE A 4 -9.18 -17.20 -1.18
C ILE A 4 -8.21 -17.87 -2.16
N ARG A 5 -8.47 -17.77 -3.45
CA ARG A 5 -7.60 -18.33 -4.49
C ARG A 5 -6.25 -17.60 -4.58
N PHE A 6 -6.22 -16.30 -4.31
CA PHE A 6 -4.97 -15.53 -4.27
C PHE A 6 -4.14 -15.85 -3.02
N GLU A 7 -4.75 -15.98 -1.85
CA GLU A 7 -4.05 -16.42 -0.64
C GLU A 7 -3.50 -17.85 -0.77
N GLU A 8 -4.24 -18.77 -1.40
CA GLU A 8 -3.76 -20.13 -1.68
C GLU A 8 -2.61 -20.14 -2.68
N LEU A 9 -2.67 -19.36 -3.75
CA LEU A 9 -1.57 -19.24 -4.73
C LEU A 9 -0.32 -18.64 -4.09
N PHE A 10 -0.47 -17.60 -3.27
CA PHE A 10 0.66 -16.99 -2.58
C PHE A 10 1.24 -17.86 -1.48
N SER A 11 0.43 -18.62 -0.75
CA SER A 11 0.93 -19.56 0.27
C SER A 11 1.62 -20.78 -0.33
N THR A 12 1.33 -21.13 -1.59
CA THR A 12 1.89 -22.32 -2.25
C THR A 12 3.08 -22.02 -3.16
N GLU A 13 3.16 -20.82 -3.72
CA GLU A 13 4.15 -20.47 -4.75
C GLU A 13 5.20 -19.43 -4.29
N LEU A 14 4.89 -18.61 -3.27
CA LEU A 14 5.91 -17.76 -2.69
C LEU A 14 6.81 -18.55 -1.71
N PRO A 15 8.11 -18.27 -1.70
CA PRO A 15 8.99 -18.83 -0.70
C PRO A 15 8.44 -18.53 0.70
N SER A 16 8.47 -19.51 1.59
CA SER A 16 8.03 -19.36 2.98
C SER A 16 8.84 -18.34 3.79
N VAL A 17 9.88 -17.79 3.19
CA VAL A 17 10.79 -16.81 3.79
C VAL A 17 10.90 -15.60 2.87
N ASN A 18 10.73 -14.40 3.44
CA ASN A 18 10.95 -13.14 2.74
C ASN A 18 12.40 -13.08 2.21
N PRO A 19 12.63 -12.95 0.88
CA PRO A 19 13.97 -12.94 0.31
C PRO A 19 14.78 -11.70 0.72
N THR A 20 14.10 -10.63 1.13
CA THR A 20 14.75 -9.39 1.55
C THR A 20 14.92 -9.36 3.07
N ARG A 21 16.16 -9.26 3.52
CA ARG A 21 16.48 -9.08 4.93
C ARG A 21 16.17 -7.66 5.38
N ASN A 22 15.54 -7.49 6.56
CA ASN A 22 15.09 -6.19 7.10
C ASN A 22 14.31 -5.38 6.04
N PRO A 23 13.21 -5.92 5.49
CA PRO A 23 12.61 -5.39 4.27
C PRO A 23 12.09 -3.96 4.44
N ALA A 24 11.65 -3.53 5.63
CA ALA A 24 11.19 -2.17 5.87
C ALA A 24 12.31 -1.12 5.81
N GLN A 25 13.56 -1.54 5.99
CA GLN A 25 14.75 -0.67 5.89
C GLN A 25 15.46 -0.82 4.54
N SER A 26 15.03 -1.77 3.72
CA SER A 26 15.64 -2.04 2.42
C SER A 26 15.34 -0.92 1.41
N SER A 27 16.31 -0.57 0.58
CA SER A 27 16.11 0.31 -0.57
C SER A 27 15.08 -0.23 -1.56
N LEU A 28 14.86 -1.54 -1.57
CA LEU A 28 13.79 -2.17 -2.36
C LEU A 28 12.39 -1.78 -1.92
N PHE A 29 12.21 -1.30 -0.67
CA PHE A 29 10.90 -0.84 -0.23
C PHE A 29 10.51 0.51 -0.84
N SER A 30 11.48 1.36 -1.18
CA SER A 30 11.23 2.60 -1.91
C SER A 30 10.92 2.31 -3.38
N GLY A 31 9.94 3.00 -3.94
CA GLY A 31 9.55 2.87 -5.35
C GLY A 31 8.07 3.15 -5.58
N THR A 32 7.63 2.97 -6.81
CA THR A 32 6.22 3.06 -7.19
C THR A 32 5.67 1.65 -7.40
N TYR A 33 4.54 1.35 -6.76
CA TYR A 33 3.93 0.03 -6.78
C TYR A 33 2.46 0.14 -7.20
N GLU A 34 2.05 -0.62 -8.18
CA GLU A 34 0.65 -0.78 -8.57
C GLU A 34 0.00 -1.88 -7.74
N CYS A 35 -1.15 -1.59 -7.14
CA CYS A 35 -1.93 -2.57 -6.40
C CYS A 35 -2.56 -3.55 -7.39
N LEU A 36 -2.19 -4.83 -7.28
CA LEU A 36 -2.76 -5.91 -8.07
C LEU A 36 -3.99 -6.52 -7.40
N TRP A 37 -3.94 -6.60 -6.07
CA TRP A 37 -5.00 -7.19 -5.27
C TRP A 37 -4.96 -6.66 -3.82
N THR A 38 -6.14 -6.58 -3.21
CA THR A 38 -6.32 -6.26 -1.79
C THR A 38 -7.64 -6.78 -1.26
N ASP A 39 -7.71 -7.08 0.03
CA ASP A 39 -8.93 -7.34 0.77
C ASP A 39 -9.40 -6.13 1.61
N GLU A 40 -8.71 -4.99 1.54
CA GLU A 40 -9.15 -3.74 2.17
C GLU A 40 -10.56 -3.35 1.71
N LYS A 41 -11.48 -3.24 2.67
CA LYS A 41 -12.91 -2.98 2.38
C LYS A 41 -13.15 -1.62 1.75
N GLU A 42 -12.43 -0.60 2.21
CA GLU A 42 -12.56 0.78 1.73
C GLU A 42 -12.08 0.92 0.29
N LEU A 43 -10.94 0.31 -0.03
CA LEU A 43 -10.42 0.32 -1.39
C LEU A 43 -11.31 -0.50 -2.33
N ASN A 44 -11.74 -1.67 -1.91
CA ASN A 44 -12.67 -2.52 -2.67
C ASN A 44 -14.03 -1.82 -2.88
N PHE A 45 -14.50 -1.04 -1.91
CA PHE A 45 -15.70 -0.22 -2.09
C PHE A 45 -15.50 0.82 -3.20
N LEU A 46 -14.38 1.56 -3.19
CA LEU A 46 -14.07 2.56 -4.23
C LEU A 46 -13.87 1.91 -5.61
N ILE A 47 -13.26 0.74 -5.67
CA ILE A 47 -13.09 -0.01 -6.93
C ILE A 47 -14.45 -0.36 -7.54
N ARG A 48 -15.43 -0.74 -6.73
CA ARG A 48 -16.76 -1.16 -7.19
C ARG A 48 -17.70 0.01 -7.45
N SER A 49 -17.72 1.00 -6.55
CA SER A 49 -18.66 2.13 -6.61
C SER A 49 -18.15 3.30 -7.44
N GLY A 50 -16.83 3.40 -7.62
CA GLY A 50 -16.22 4.59 -8.19
C GLY A 50 -16.26 5.81 -7.27
N LEU A 51 -15.97 6.97 -7.83
CA LEU A 51 -15.99 8.27 -7.14
C LEU A 51 -16.84 9.26 -7.95
N PHE A 52 -17.93 9.75 -7.39
CA PHE A 52 -18.83 10.72 -8.04
C PHE A 52 -19.21 10.35 -9.49
N GLY A 53 -19.51 9.07 -9.73
CA GLY A 53 -19.88 8.54 -11.06
C GLY A 53 -18.70 8.22 -11.98
N GLN A 54 -17.47 8.47 -11.56
CA GLN A 54 -16.27 8.08 -12.29
C GLN A 54 -15.85 6.67 -11.87
N LYS A 55 -15.59 5.79 -12.85
CA LYS A 55 -15.16 4.43 -12.56
C LYS A 55 -13.70 4.41 -12.15
N TRP A 56 -13.37 3.48 -11.25
CA TRP A 56 -11.99 3.18 -10.90
C TRP A 56 -11.20 2.68 -12.11
N THR A 57 -9.93 3.08 -12.21
CA THR A 57 -9.01 2.64 -13.25
C THR A 57 -7.82 1.89 -12.69
N ARG A 58 -7.16 2.44 -11.67
CA ARG A 58 -6.00 1.81 -11.02
C ARG A 58 -5.73 2.41 -9.64
N THR A 59 -4.96 1.69 -8.85
CA THR A 59 -4.43 2.16 -7.56
C THR A 59 -2.94 1.91 -7.52
N TYR A 60 -2.17 2.89 -7.07
CA TYR A 60 -0.74 2.74 -6.86
C TYR A 60 -0.26 3.49 -5.63
N GLN A 61 0.88 3.08 -5.11
CA GLN A 61 1.56 3.67 -3.97
C GLN A 61 2.95 4.13 -4.37
N LYS A 62 3.33 5.31 -3.92
CA LYS A 62 4.67 5.85 -4.06
C LYS A 62 5.32 5.88 -2.68
N ILE A 63 6.42 5.17 -2.51
CA ILE A 63 7.11 5.02 -1.23
C ILE A 63 8.51 5.58 -1.36
N ASP A 64 8.86 6.46 -0.44
CA ASP A 64 10.18 7.10 -0.33
C ASP A 64 10.64 7.03 1.13
N ILE A 65 11.33 5.94 1.46
CA ILE A 65 11.82 5.70 2.83
C ILE A 65 12.84 6.75 3.28
N PRO A 66 13.84 7.15 2.46
CA PRO A 66 14.77 8.22 2.82
C PRO A 66 14.09 9.54 3.22
N ASN A 67 12.97 9.88 2.60
CA ASN A 67 12.22 11.10 2.90
C ASN A 67 11.01 10.85 3.82
N ASN A 68 10.85 9.65 4.35
CA ASN A 68 9.73 9.26 5.21
C ASN A 68 8.35 9.55 4.57
N ARG A 69 8.21 9.33 3.27
CA ARG A 69 6.99 9.67 2.53
C ARG A 69 6.34 8.44 1.90
N LEU A 70 5.03 8.31 2.09
CA LEU A 70 4.14 7.38 1.40
C LEU A 70 2.98 8.18 0.79
N GLU A 71 2.69 7.94 -0.47
CA GLU A 71 1.53 8.51 -1.15
C GLU A 71 0.71 7.40 -1.79
N ASN A 72 -0.58 7.37 -1.47
CA ASN A 72 -1.56 6.48 -2.09
C ASN A 72 -2.33 7.25 -3.15
N TYR A 73 -2.42 6.69 -4.34
CA TYR A 73 -3.16 7.24 -5.46
C TYR A 73 -4.23 6.25 -5.90
N ILE A 74 -5.49 6.63 -5.80
CA ILE A 74 -6.63 5.90 -6.35
C ILE A 74 -7.14 6.72 -7.52
N VAL A 75 -6.98 6.19 -8.73
CA VAL A 75 -7.25 6.90 -9.99
C VAL A 75 -8.55 6.41 -10.59
N PHE A 76 -9.35 7.36 -11.03
CA PHE A 76 -10.63 7.14 -11.70
C PHE A 76 -10.59 7.69 -13.12
N GLU A 77 -11.66 7.50 -13.88
CA GLU A 77 -11.82 8.07 -15.22
C GLU A 77 -11.69 9.61 -15.18
N ASN A 78 -11.41 10.21 -16.34
CA ASN A 78 -11.29 11.66 -16.54
C ASN A 78 -10.29 12.35 -15.60
N ASP A 79 -9.15 11.67 -15.30
CA ASP A 79 -8.07 12.15 -14.43
C ASP A 79 -8.51 12.50 -12.99
N SER A 80 -9.69 12.04 -12.61
CA SER A 80 -10.15 12.16 -11.22
C SER A 80 -9.35 11.20 -10.33
N ASN A 81 -8.99 11.64 -9.13
CA ASN A 81 -8.22 10.82 -8.20
C ASN A 81 -8.49 11.17 -6.74
N LEU A 82 -8.27 10.20 -5.89
CA LEU A 82 -8.11 10.37 -4.44
C LEU A 82 -6.63 10.13 -4.10
N THR A 83 -6.01 11.12 -3.50
CA THR A 83 -4.62 11.04 -3.03
C THR A 83 -4.60 11.10 -1.51
N VAL A 84 -3.84 10.21 -0.89
CA VAL A 84 -3.61 10.20 0.57
C VAL A 84 -2.12 10.18 0.82
N GLY A 85 -1.61 11.23 1.44
CA GLY A 85 -0.23 11.36 1.86
C GLY A 85 -0.03 10.96 3.31
N SER A 86 1.08 10.30 3.59
CA SER A 86 1.44 9.79 4.90
C SER A 86 2.93 9.93 5.16
N THR A 87 3.33 10.04 6.42
CA THR A 87 4.69 9.67 6.80
C THR A 87 4.78 8.15 6.92
N ILE A 88 5.96 7.60 6.60
CA ILE A 88 6.26 6.18 6.76
C ILE A 88 7.65 6.05 7.36
N GLN A 89 7.79 5.18 8.37
CA GLN A 89 9.07 4.92 9.02
C GLN A 89 9.19 3.44 9.37
N PRO A 90 10.33 2.79 9.14
CA PRO A 90 10.59 1.47 9.70
C PRO A 90 10.37 1.50 11.21
N ALA A 91 9.73 0.46 11.75
CA ALA A 91 9.58 0.32 13.20
C ALA A 91 10.92 -0.03 13.85
N ASP A 92 11.12 0.42 15.09
CA ASP A 92 12.31 0.08 15.86
C ASP A 92 12.35 -1.44 16.11
N THR A 93 13.50 -2.04 15.86
CA THR A 93 13.70 -3.50 16.03
C THR A 93 13.69 -3.94 17.49
N ASN A 94 13.72 -2.97 18.43
CA ASN A 94 13.74 -3.24 19.86
C ASN A 94 12.34 -3.46 20.47
N ASP A 95 11.27 -3.15 19.74
CA ASP A 95 9.90 -3.19 20.30
C ASP A 95 9.24 -4.57 20.23
N ASP A 96 9.80 -5.53 19.48
CA ASP A 96 9.25 -6.88 19.37
C ASP A 96 10.35 -7.88 19.00
N ASP A 97 10.60 -8.88 19.85
CA ASP A 97 11.62 -9.93 19.63
C ASP A 97 11.41 -10.74 18.32
N ASN A 98 10.24 -10.60 17.68
CA ASN A 98 9.89 -11.26 16.42
C ASN A 98 9.92 -10.32 15.20
N ASN A 99 10.29 -9.05 15.36
CA ASN A 99 10.30 -8.09 14.24
C ASN A 99 11.61 -8.23 13.44
N ASN A 100 11.61 -9.06 12.42
CA ASN A 100 12.72 -9.24 11.48
C ASN A 100 12.98 -8.00 10.59
N GLY A 101 12.68 -6.78 11.08
CA GLY A 101 12.78 -5.54 10.30
C GLY A 101 11.71 -5.47 9.18
N SER A 102 10.59 -6.18 9.35
CA SER A 102 9.48 -6.20 8.39
C SER A 102 8.42 -5.14 8.65
N ARG A 103 8.36 -4.60 9.89
CA ARG A 103 7.32 -3.67 10.32
C ARG A 103 7.67 -2.21 10.02
N PHE A 104 6.67 -1.43 9.66
CA PHE A 104 6.76 0.01 9.45
C PHE A 104 5.52 0.72 10.01
N ASN A 105 5.72 1.95 10.48
CA ASN A 105 4.66 2.81 11.01
C ASN A 105 4.22 3.81 9.96
N ILE A 106 2.91 4.13 9.94
CA ILE A 106 2.28 5.07 9.02
C ILE A 106 1.48 6.10 9.84
N GLN A 107 1.59 7.36 9.46
CA GLN A 107 0.72 8.42 9.95
C GLN A 107 0.18 9.24 8.77
N PHE A 108 -1.13 9.30 8.62
CA PHE A 108 -1.77 10.12 7.58
C PHE A 108 -1.55 11.61 7.85
N CYS A 109 -1.12 12.35 6.83
CA CYS A 109 -0.74 13.75 6.94
C CYS A 109 -1.63 14.67 6.09
N ASP A 110 -2.00 14.20 4.92
CA ASP A 110 -2.83 14.98 3.98
C ASP A 110 -3.66 14.04 3.11
N ALA A 111 -4.80 14.53 2.66
CA ALA A 111 -5.63 13.84 1.68
C ALA A 111 -6.36 14.85 0.80
N SER A 112 -6.62 14.48 -0.44
CA SER A 112 -7.39 15.31 -1.37
C SER A 112 -8.08 14.49 -2.44
N ILE A 113 -9.24 14.98 -2.89
CA ILE A 113 -9.90 14.51 -4.10
C ILE A 113 -9.62 15.53 -5.20
N SER A 114 -9.14 15.07 -6.34
CA SER A 114 -9.12 15.82 -7.59
C SER A 114 -10.28 15.36 -8.46
N TRP A 115 -11.16 16.29 -8.85
CA TRP A 115 -12.32 15.99 -9.67
C TRP A 115 -12.50 17.07 -10.72
N TYR A 116 -12.40 16.69 -12.00
CA TYR A 116 -12.39 17.63 -13.13
C TYR A 116 -11.45 18.84 -12.95
N GLY A 117 -10.26 18.60 -12.43
CA GLY A 117 -9.24 19.64 -12.20
C GLY A 117 -9.45 20.47 -10.92
N ILE A 118 -10.53 20.26 -10.19
CA ILE A 118 -10.80 20.92 -8.89
C ILE A 118 -10.24 20.03 -7.78
N ARG A 119 -9.31 20.55 -6.98
CA ARG A 119 -8.75 19.85 -5.83
C ARG A 119 -9.47 20.22 -4.55
N ILE A 120 -10.05 19.23 -3.89
CA ILE A 120 -10.79 19.35 -2.65
C ILE A 120 -9.97 18.68 -1.55
N PRO A 121 -9.44 19.42 -0.56
CA PRO A 121 -8.74 18.83 0.56
C PRO A 121 -9.71 18.07 1.46
N ILE A 122 -9.25 16.92 1.97
CA ILE A 122 -9.98 16.11 2.94
C ILE A 122 -9.12 16.05 4.21
N PRO A 123 -9.70 16.18 5.40
CA PRO A 123 -8.95 15.99 6.64
C PRO A 123 -8.35 14.58 6.69
N PRO A 124 -7.03 14.42 6.86
CA PRO A 124 -6.43 13.11 7.07
C PRO A 124 -6.77 12.63 8.48
N ILE A 125 -7.18 11.38 8.62
CA ILE A 125 -7.49 10.79 9.93
C ILE A 125 -6.84 9.42 10.01
N GLY A 126 -5.98 9.22 11.02
CA GLY A 126 -5.50 7.93 11.41
C GLY A 126 -4.00 7.77 11.37
N ASN A 127 -3.60 6.72 12.02
CA ASN A 127 -2.26 6.15 11.98
C ASN A 127 -2.40 4.63 11.99
N GLY A 128 -1.33 3.94 11.70
CA GLY A 128 -1.30 2.50 11.70
C GLY A 128 0.12 1.98 11.53
N TRP A 129 0.22 0.70 11.40
CA TRP A 129 1.45 0.03 11.00
C TRP A 129 1.14 -1.04 9.97
N GLY A 130 2.15 -1.40 9.20
CA GLY A 130 2.11 -2.53 8.29
C GLY A 130 3.31 -3.43 8.47
N GLU A 131 3.20 -4.63 7.95
CA GLU A 131 4.25 -5.63 7.93
C GLU A 131 4.49 -6.13 6.51
N LEU A 132 5.75 -6.15 6.10
CA LEU A 132 6.17 -6.70 4.81
C LEU A 132 6.35 -8.21 4.94
N LEU A 133 5.41 -8.97 4.41
CA LEU A 133 5.45 -10.43 4.40
C LEU A 133 6.37 -10.95 3.29
N TYR A 134 6.45 -10.22 2.18
CA TYR A 134 7.33 -10.53 1.05
C TYR A 134 7.77 -9.24 0.34
N LEU A 135 9.02 -9.16 -0.04
CA LEU A 135 9.56 -8.05 -0.83
C LEU A 135 10.72 -8.55 -1.70
N ASP A 136 10.61 -8.38 -3.00
CA ASP A 136 11.68 -8.54 -3.97
C ASP A 136 11.75 -7.35 -4.95
N ASN A 137 12.43 -7.53 -6.08
CA ASN A 137 12.57 -6.46 -7.09
C ASN A 137 11.24 -6.10 -7.77
N ASP A 138 10.30 -7.02 -7.84
CA ASP A 138 9.07 -6.90 -8.64
C ASP A 138 7.81 -6.85 -7.79
N ILE A 139 7.75 -7.64 -6.72
CA ILE A 139 6.53 -7.88 -5.94
C ILE A 139 6.73 -7.47 -4.49
N ARG A 140 5.66 -6.90 -3.92
CA ARG A 140 5.52 -6.61 -2.52
C ARG A 140 4.20 -7.16 -2.00
N LEU A 141 4.27 -7.92 -0.90
CA LEU A 141 3.12 -8.36 -0.13
C LEU A 141 3.23 -7.76 1.27
N GLN A 142 2.21 -7.06 1.70
CA GLN A 142 2.13 -6.49 3.05
C GLN A 142 0.79 -6.78 3.70
N ARG A 143 0.78 -6.72 5.02
CA ARG A 143 -0.42 -6.79 5.87
C ARG A 143 -0.46 -5.58 6.79
N ASP A 144 -1.64 -5.01 7.00
CA ASP A 144 -1.84 -3.88 7.90
C ASP A 144 -2.27 -4.29 9.32
N ILE A 145 -2.42 -3.31 10.21
CA ILE A 145 -2.86 -3.48 11.61
C ILE A 145 -4.23 -4.17 11.73
N ARG A 146 -5.09 -4.08 10.71
CA ARG A 146 -6.42 -4.71 10.71
C ARG A 146 -6.38 -6.14 10.17
N GLY A 147 -5.23 -6.57 9.67
CA GLY A 147 -5.03 -7.85 9.02
C GLY A 147 -5.35 -7.84 7.53
N ASP A 148 -5.68 -6.68 6.96
CA ASP A 148 -5.93 -6.52 5.53
C ASP A 148 -4.59 -6.61 4.77
N SER A 149 -4.62 -7.24 3.61
CA SER A 149 -3.42 -7.51 2.79
C SER A 149 -3.45 -6.74 1.48
N ILE A 150 -2.27 -6.38 1.00
CA ILE A 150 -2.06 -5.77 -0.32
C ILE A 150 -0.97 -6.53 -1.04
N VAL A 151 -1.27 -6.95 -2.26
CA VAL A 151 -0.30 -7.45 -3.24
C VAL A 151 -0.07 -6.36 -4.27
N ALA A 152 1.17 -5.94 -4.42
CA ALA A 152 1.53 -4.87 -5.31
C ALA A 152 2.74 -5.22 -6.17
N LYS A 153 2.74 -4.76 -7.40
CA LYS A 153 3.83 -4.92 -8.37
C LYS A 153 4.58 -3.60 -8.52
N ARG A 154 5.89 -3.66 -8.54
CA ARG A 154 6.72 -2.49 -8.84
C ARG A 154 6.46 -2.03 -10.27
N ILE A 155 6.20 -0.73 -10.42
CA ILE A 155 6.13 -0.08 -11.73
C ILE A 155 7.56 0.39 -12.05
N THR A 156 8.17 -0.19 -13.06
CA THR A 156 9.40 0.34 -13.65
C THR A 156 9.03 1.56 -14.51
N SER A 157 9.57 2.70 -14.16
CA SER A 157 9.51 3.90 -15.00
C SER A 157 10.42 3.78 -16.20
#